data_76a6702c13e3ef227bab5786ac7a7f90
#
_entry.id   76a6702c13e3ef227bab5786ac7a7f90
#
_cell.length_a   1.000
_cell.length_b   1.000
_cell.length_c   1.000
_cell.angle_alpha   90.00
_cell.angle_beta   90.00
_cell.angle_gamma   90.00
#
_symmetry.space_group_name_H-M   'P 1'
#
loop_
_entity.id
_entity.type
_entity.pdbx_description
1 polymer ?
#
loop_
_entity_poly.entity_id
_entity_poly.type
_entity_poly.pdbx_seq_one_letter_code
_entity_poly.pdbx_strand_id
1 'polypeptide(L)'
;MVTVAYSPTFEKSVRKLRDNRVKERLKIQIQKVVKDPDIGKPMRYSRKNTREVYIPPFRLSYHYDENKDLLVFLALYHKDEQ
;
A
#
# COMPACT_ATOMS: atom_id res chain seq x y z
N MET A 1 -0.76 -7.59 -17.50
CA MET A 1 -0.73 -6.24 -16.90
C MET A 1 -1.61 -6.23 -15.66
N VAL A 2 -1.07 -5.77 -14.54
CA VAL A 2 -1.80 -5.79 -13.27
C VAL A 2 -2.94 -4.74 -13.28
N THR A 3 -4.09 -5.12 -12.74
CA THR A 3 -5.17 -4.19 -12.47
C THR A 3 -4.98 -3.62 -11.07
N VAL A 4 -5.06 -2.29 -10.95
CA VAL A 4 -4.84 -1.60 -9.68
C VAL A 4 -6.14 -0.98 -9.19
N ALA A 5 -6.44 -1.20 -7.92
CA ALA A 5 -7.60 -0.60 -7.27
C ALA A 5 -7.18 0.04 -5.95
N TYR A 6 -7.96 1.00 -5.50
CA TYR A 6 -7.71 1.75 -4.28
C TYR A 6 -8.94 1.68 -3.40
N SER A 7 -8.77 1.25 -2.15
CA SER A 7 -9.89 1.21 -1.21
C SER A 7 -10.31 2.63 -0.80
N PRO A 8 -11.56 2.82 -0.38
CA PRO A 8 -12.00 4.12 0.16
C PRO A 8 -11.16 4.57 1.35
N THR A 9 -10.77 3.63 2.21
CA THR A 9 -9.91 3.93 3.36
C THR A 9 -8.56 4.48 2.91
N PHE A 10 -7.95 3.86 1.91
CA PHE A 10 -6.69 4.33 1.35
C PHE A 10 -6.84 5.74 0.75
N GLU A 11 -7.87 5.94 -0.07
CA GLU A 11 -8.10 7.25 -0.69
C GLU A 11 -8.30 8.35 0.33
N LYS A 12 -9.04 8.07 1.40
CA LYS A 12 -9.28 9.01 2.48
C LYS A 12 -7.97 9.37 3.17
N SER A 13 -7.12 8.38 3.44
CA SER A 13 -5.81 8.62 4.07
C SER A 13 -4.92 9.49 3.20
N VAL A 14 -4.90 9.24 1.90
CA VAL A 14 -4.09 10.01 0.96
C VAL A 14 -4.55 11.46 0.90
N ARG A 15 -5.85 11.69 0.93
CA ARG A 15 -6.41 13.06 0.93
C ARG A 15 -5.99 13.87 2.16
N LYS A 16 -5.73 13.18 3.27
CA LYS A 16 -5.29 13.84 4.51
C LYS A 16 -3.80 14.16 4.54
N LEU A 17 -3.03 13.59 3.61
CA LEU A 17 -1.60 13.87 3.56
C LEU A 17 -1.35 15.29 3.12
N ARG A 18 -0.51 16.00 3.89
CA ARG A 18 -0.12 17.38 3.57
C ARG A 18 1.36 17.52 3.24
N ASP A 19 2.16 16.55 3.66
CA ASP A 19 3.60 16.57 3.42
C ASP A 19 3.90 16.10 2.01
N ASN A 20 4.41 17.00 1.19
CA ASN A 20 4.72 16.68 -0.21
C ASN A 20 5.83 15.65 -0.35
N ARG A 21 6.75 15.57 0.61
CA ARG A 21 7.81 14.57 0.58
C ARG A 21 7.23 13.16 0.75
N VAL A 22 6.27 13.04 1.64
CA VAL A 22 5.58 11.75 1.85
C VAL A 22 4.79 11.38 0.61
N LYS A 23 4.11 12.34 0.00
CA LYS A 23 3.36 12.10 -1.24
C LYS A 23 4.26 11.59 -2.37
N GLU A 24 5.44 12.16 -2.51
CA GLU A 24 6.39 11.72 -3.53
C GLU A 24 6.91 10.31 -3.25
N ARG A 25 7.23 10.02 -2.00
CA ARG A 25 7.67 8.68 -1.60
C ARG A 25 6.56 7.64 -1.80
N LEU A 26 5.33 8.02 -1.49
CA LEU A 26 4.15 7.17 -1.71
C LEU A 26 4.03 6.81 -3.18
N LYS A 27 4.14 7.80 -4.05
CA LYS A 27 4.06 7.60 -5.49
C LYS A 27 5.12 6.62 -5.97
N ILE A 28 6.36 6.80 -5.52
CA ILE A 28 7.48 5.92 -5.87
C ILE A 28 7.23 4.49 -5.39
N GLN A 29 6.76 4.33 -4.16
CA GLN A 29 6.49 3.00 -3.63
C GLN A 29 5.33 2.31 -4.35
N ILE A 30 4.29 3.05 -4.68
CA ILE A 30 3.19 2.50 -5.48
C ILE A 30 3.71 1.97 -6.82
N GLN A 31 4.55 2.74 -7.50
CA GLN A 31 5.14 2.30 -8.77
C GLN A 31 5.97 1.03 -8.61
N LYS A 32 6.75 0.93 -7.54
CA LYS A 32 7.55 -0.26 -7.27
C LYS A 32 6.68 -1.47 -7.01
N VAL A 33 5.60 -1.30 -6.24
CA VAL A 33 4.67 -2.39 -5.93
C VAL A 33 3.94 -2.84 -7.19
N VAL A 34 3.56 -1.92 -8.05
CA VAL A 34 2.91 -2.27 -9.32
C VAL A 34 3.83 -3.11 -10.21
N LYS A 35 5.11 -2.79 -10.21
CA LYS A 35 6.10 -3.57 -10.98
C LYS A 35 6.36 -4.94 -10.37
N ASP A 36 6.38 -5.01 -9.05
CA ASP A 36 6.67 -6.25 -8.32
C ASP A 36 5.84 -6.31 -7.05
N PRO A 37 4.64 -6.90 -7.12
CA PRO A 37 3.76 -6.98 -5.95
C PRO A 37 4.32 -7.74 -4.76
N ASP A 38 5.40 -8.49 -4.94
CA ASP A 38 6.01 -9.27 -3.86
C ASP A 38 7.04 -8.50 -3.05
N ILE A 39 7.34 -7.22 -3.40
CA ILE A 39 8.38 -6.46 -2.69
C ILE A 39 8.00 -6.10 -1.26
N GLY A 40 6.71 -6.00 -0.97
CA GLY A 40 6.25 -5.68 0.38
C GLY A 40 6.49 -6.83 1.34
N LYS A 41 6.62 -6.48 2.62
CA LYS A 41 6.79 -7.46 3.68
C LYS A 41 5.45 -8.11 3.99
N PRO A 42 5.35 -9.46 4.02
CA PRO A 42 4.10 -10.11 4.38
C PRO A 42 3.65 -9.69 5.77
N MET A 43 2.37 -9.41 5.91
CA MET A 43 1.80 -9.09 7.21
C MET A 43 1.59 -10.37 8.00
N ARG A 44 1.80 -10.28 9.30
CA ARG A 44 1.67 -11.42 10.21
C ARG A 44 0.21 -11.72 10.50
N TYR A 45 0.00 -12.93 10.98
CA TYR A 45 -1.30 -13.45 11.46
C TYR A 45 -2.27 -13.66 10.30
N SER A 46 -3.53 -13.49 10.51
CA SER A 46 -4.60 -13.97 9.65
C SER A 46 -4.75 -13.25 8.29
N ARG A 47 -3.85 -12.36 7.91
CA ARG A 47 -4.00 -11.56 6.69
C ARG A 47 -3.21 -12.16 5.54
N LYS A 48 -3.71 -13.24 4.98
CA LYS A 48 -3.09 -13.87 3.83
C LYS A 48 -3.04 -12.92 2.64
N ASN A 49 -1.93 -12.96 1.90
CA ASN A 49 -1.71 -12.18 0.68
C ASN A 49 -1.71 -10.66 0.90
N THR A 50 -1.65 -10.24 2.17
CA THR A 50 -1.53 -8.82 2.50
C THR A 50 -0.08 -8.52 2.82
N ARG A 51 0.45 -7.46 2.22
CA ARG A 51 1.82 -7.01 2.41
C ARG A 51 1.85 -5.55 2.77
N GLU A 52 2.96 -5.10 3.31
CA GLU A 52 3.14 -3.68 3.61
C GLU A 52 4.51 -3.20 3.17
N VAL A 53 4.58 -1.91 2.84
CA VAL A 53 5.84 -1.21 2.58
C VAL A 53 5.91 -0.01 3.50
N TYR A 54 7.13 0.34 3.91
CA TYR A 54 7.37 1.43 4.84
C TYR A 54 7.66 2.73 4.09
N ILE A 55 6.87 3.75 4.42
CA ILE A 55 7.02 5.11 3.88
C ILE A 55 7.08 6.02 5.09
N PRO A 56 8.27 6.20 5.72
CA PRO A 56 8.35 6.88 7.00
C PRO A 56 7.61 8.22 7.02
N PRO A 57 6.80 8.50 8.04
CA PRO A 57 6.47 7.66 9.20
C PRO A 57 5.24 6.76 9.00
N PHE A 58 4.84 6.53 7.76
CA PHE A 58 3.65 5.78 7.42
C PHE A 58 3.98 4.37 6.95
N ARG A 59 2.95 3.51 6.97
CA ARG A 59 2.99 2.19 6.36
C ARG A 59 1.85 2.08 5.37
N LEU A 60 2.16 1.51 4.22
CA LEU A 60 1.19 1.27 3.15
C LEU A 60 0.90 -0.23 3.11
N SER A 61 -0.36 -0.60 3.33
CA SER A 61 -0.77 -1.99 3.20
C SER A 61 -1.48 -2.20 1.87
N TYR A 62 -1.26 -3.37 1.28
CA TYR A 62 -1.87 -3.72 0.03
C TYR A 62 -2.10 -5.22 -0.05
N HIS A 63 -2.98 -5.62 -0.94
CA HIS A 63 -3.31 -7.02 -1.21
C HIS A 63 -3.12 -7.31 -2.69
N TYR A 64 -2.47 -8.42 -3.01
CA TYR A 64 -2.29 -8.85 -4.39
C TYR A 64 -2.91 -10.22 -4.59
N ASP A 65 -3.82 -10.33 -5.53
CA ASP A 65 -4.45 -11.58 -5.92
C ASP A 65 -3.82 -12.02 -7.23
N GLU A 66 -2.97 -13.05 -7.15
CA GLU A 66 -2.24 -13.57 -8.31
C GLU A 66 -3.19 -14.12 -9.39
N ASN A 67 -4.26 -14.77 -8.97
CA ASN A 67 -5.18 -15.40 -9.90
C ASN A 67 -5.91 -14.39 -10.77
N LYS A 68 -6.23 -13.24 -10.20
CA LYS A 68 -6.92 -12.16 -10.90
C LYS A 68 -5.99 -11.08 -11.42
N ASP A 69 -4.70 -11.19 -11.07
CA ASP A 69 -3.71 -10.13 -11.32
C ASP A 69 -4.25 -8.78 -10.87
N LEU A 70 -4.79 -8.76 -9.65
CA LEU A 70 -5.44 -7.59 -9.06
C LEU A 70 -4.67 -7.13 -7.83
N LEU A 71 -4.26 -5.89 -7.85
CA LEU A 71 -3.53 -5.24 -6.77
C LEU A 71 -4.43 -4.18 -6.14
N VAL A 72 -4.70 -4.31 -4.84
CA VAL A 72 -5.56 -3.38 -4.11
C VAL A 72 -4.76 -2.70 -3.01
N PHE A 73 -4.67 -1.38 -3.05
CA PHE A 73 -4.09 -0.61 -1.96
C PHE A 73 -5.16 -0.41 -0.88
N LEU A 74 -4.88 -0.93 0.31
CA LEU A 74 -5.88 -1.05 1.38
C LEU A 74 -5.89 0.14 2.32
N ALA A 75 -4.71 0.54 2.80
CA ALA A 75 -4.63 1.60 3.81
C ALA A 75 -3.25 2.22 3.84
N LEU A 76 -3.21 3.49 4.17
CA LEU A 76 -1.98 4.20 4.52
C LEU A 76 -2.19 4.71 5.94
N TYR A 77 -1.34 4.28 6.87
CA TYR A 77 -1.50 4.61 8.27
C TYR A 77 -0.15 4.93 8.91
N HIS A 78 -0.21 5.78 9.92
CA HIS A 78 0.98 6.10 10.71
C HIS A 78 1.36 4.87 11.53
N LYS A 79 2.66 4.58 11.64
CA LYS A 79 3.13 3.38 12.36
C LYS A 79 2.63 3.29 13.79
N ASP A 80 2.32 4.44 14.40
CA ASP A 80 1.84 4.49 15.79
C ASP A 80 0.32 4.26 15.90
N GLU A 81 -0.38 4.11 14.79
CA GLU A 81 -1.82 3.92 14.76
C GLU A 81 -2.24 2.44 14.65
N GLN A 82 -1.31 1.56 14.81
CA GLN A 82 -1.61 0.12 14.71
C GLN A 82 -2.43 -0.39 15.88
#